data_39712f34fc09336b0ecf81379a50afe1
#
_entry.id   39712f34fc09336b0ecf81379a50afe1
#
_cell.length_a   1.000
_cell.length_b   1.000
_cell.length_c   1.000
_cell.angle_alpha   90.00
_cell.angle_beta   90.00
_cell.angle_gamma   90.00
#
_symmetry.space_group_name_H-M   'P 1'
#
loop_
_entity.id
_entity.type
_entity.pdbx_description
1 polymer ?
#
loop_
_entity_poly.entity_id
_entity_poly.type
_entity_poly.pdbx_seq_one_letter_code
_entity_poly.pdbx_strand_id
1 'polypeptide(L)'
;EEPYHYRNKVHAVFGLDRKNNPISGIYKEGTHRILPVDSCQIEDQKADEIIVTIRSMLRSFKIRVFDEDTGYGLLRHVLIRRGFTTGEILVVLVTASPVFPSKNNFVKALREKHPEITTIVQNINGRSTSMVLGDKEHVLYGKGYIEDELCGLRFRISSRSFYQINSVQTEKLYGKAMELAGLTGKETVLDAYCGIGTIGLIASKHAGKVIGVELNQDAVRDAVQNAKKNGITNAQFFCNDAGRFMSHMAARGESADVVFMLSLIHISE
;
A
#
# COMPACT_ATOMS: atom_id res chain seq x y z
N GLU A 1 -22.84 2.26 9.97
CA GLU A 1 -21.51 2.06 9.37
C GLU A 1 -20.95 0.72 9.82
N GLU A 2 -20.31 -0.04 8.89
CA GLU A 2 -19.72 -1.32 9.21
C GLU A 2 -18.35 -1.07 9.86
N PRO A 3 -18.14 -1.38 11.16
CA PRO A 3 -16.89 -1.11 11.85
C PRO A 3 -15.88 -2.24 11.68
N TYR A 4 -16.26 -3.33 11.00
CA TYR A 4 -15.45 -4.53 10.84
C TYR A 4 -14.93 -4.70 9.42
N HIS A 5 -13.82 -5.43 9.28
CA HIS A 5 -13.23 -5.89 8.00
C HIS A 5 -12.99 -4.79 6.96
N TYR A 6 -12.78 -3.54 7.40
CA TYR A 6 -12.59 -2.37 6.53
C TYR A 6 -11.16 -2.20 6.03
N ARG A 7 -10.17 -2.86 6.65
CA ARG A 7 -8.76 -2.69 6.27
C ARG A 7 -8.47 -3.42 4.96
N ASN A 8 -8.23 -2.65 3.93
CA ASN A 8 -7.85 -3.15 2.60
C ASN A 8 -6.34 -3.48 2.47
N LYS A 9 -5.55 -3.24 3.52
CA LYS A 9 -4.14 -3.59 3.62
C LYS A 9 -3.89 -4.33 4.92
N VAL A 10 -3.42 -5.56 4.80
CA VAL A 10 -3.09 -6.44 5.92
C VAL A 10 -1.61 -6.80 5.86
N HIS A 11 -0.96 -6.81 7.00
CA HIS A 11 0.46 -7.14 7.13
C HIS A 11 0.64 -8.15 8.26
N ALA A 12 1.20 -9.32 7.94
CA ALA A 12 1.55 -10.33 8.91
C ALA A 12 3.05 -10.58 8.95
N VAL A 13 3.61 -10.67 10.14
CA VAL A 13 4.95 -11.19 10.38
C VAL A 13 4.90 -12.70 10.53
N PHE A 14 5.92 -13.40 10.09
CA PHE A 14 6.05 -14.84 10.19
C PHE A 14 7.17 -15.21 11.16
N GLY A 15 6.96 -16.26 11.93
CA GLY A 15 7.93 -16.79 12.90
C GLY A 15 7.63 -18.22 13.29
N LEU A 16 8.27 -18.69 14.35
CA LEU A 16 8.08 -20.03 14.91
C LEU A 16 7.56 -19.93 16.35
N ASP A 17 6.66 -20.85 16.70
CA ASP A 17 6.28 -21.07 18.10
C ASP A 17 7.37 -21.86 18.87
N ARG A 18 7.15 -22.07 20.17
CA ARG A 18 8.07 -22.85 21.03
C ARG A 18 8.24 -24.31 20.59
N LYS A 19 7.35 -24.83 19.73
CA LYS A 19 7.38 -26.18 19.19
C LYS A 19 7.91 -26.22 17.75
N ASN A 20 8.50 -25.12 17.28
CA ASN A 20 8.97 -24.93 15.90
C ASN A 20 7.87 -25.06 14.84
N ASN A 21 6.62 -24.72 15.17
CA ASN A 21 5.57 -24.60 14.17
C ASN A 21 5.54 -23.16 13.61
N PRO A 22 5.35 -22.99 12.29
CA PRO A 22 5.15 -21.68 11.72
C PRO A 22 3.91 -20.98 12.30
N ILE A 23 4.11 -19.74 12.71
CA ILE A 23 3.04 -18.83 13.15
C ILE A 23 3.07 -17.57 12.31
N SER A 24 1.95 -16.87 12.22
CA SER A 24 1.83 -15.56 11.59
C SER A 24 0.97 -14.65 12.46
N GLY A 25 1.26 -13.36 12.45
CA GLY A 25 0.52 -12.39 13.25
C GLY A 25 1.22 -11.04 13.30
N ILE A 26 1.21 -10.42 14.45
CA ILE A 26 1.80 -9.11 14.71
C ILE A 26 2.86 -9.18 15.81
N TYR A 27 3.83 -8.27 15.79
CA TYR A 27 4.74 -8.15 16.93
C TYR A 27 4.03 -7.58 18.15
N LYS A 28 4.31 -8.18 19.33
CA LYS A 28 4.01 -7.52 20.58
C LYS A 28 4.87 -6.26 20.69
N GLU A 29 4.24 -5.15 21.06
CA GLU A 29 4.88 -3.85 21.19
C GLU A 29 6.23 -3.92 21.93
N GLY A 30 7.25 -3.27 21.35
CA GLY A 30 8.62 -3.21 21.88
C GLY A 30 9.38 -4.55 21.88
N THR A 31 8.91 -5.58 21.18
CA THR A 31 9.56 -6.90 21.14
C THR A 31 9.50 -7.54 19.74
N HIS A 32 10.33 -8.57 19.51
CA HIS A 32 10.22 -9.46 18.35
C HIS A 32 9.28 -10.66 18.58
N ARG A 33 8.59 -10.69 19.72
CA ARG A 33 7.63 -11.77 20.01
C ARG A 33 6.39 -11.60 19.17
N ILE A 34 6.04 -12.65 18.42
CA ILE A 34 4.84 -12.68 17.59
C ILE A 34 3.64 -13.10 18.43
N LEU A 35 2.57 -12.32 18.32
CA LEU A 35 1.23 -12.68 18.77
C LEU A 35 0.52 -13.32 17.56
N PRO A 36 0.19 -14.62 17.63
CA PRO A 36 -0.48 -15.29 16.51
C PRO A 36 -1.86 -14.68 16.25
N VAL A 37 -2.16 -14.43 14.97
CA VAL A 37 -3.47 -13.95 14.52
C VAL A 37 -3.89 -14.81 13.34
N ASP A 38 -5.04 -15.46 13.44
CA ASP A 38 -5.65 -16.26 12.37
C ASP A 38 -6.81 -15.50 11.71
N SER A 39 -7.45 -14.61 12.46
CA SER A 39 -8.52 -13.74 12.00
C SER A 39 -8.54 -12.47 12.84
N CYS A 40 -8.79 -11.34 12.19
CA CYS A 40 -8.89 -10.04 12.84
C CYS A 40 -10.21 -9.36 12.47
N GLN A 41 -10.89 -8.79 13.46
CA GLN A 41 -12.20 -8.15 13.22
C GLN A 41 -12.13 -6.91 12.32
N ILE A 42 -10.99 -6.24 12.22
CA ILE A 42 -10.85 -5.04 11.39
C ILE A 42 -10.15 -5.31 10.05
N GLU A 43 -9.42 -6.42 9.92
CA GLU A 43 -8.72 -6.78 8.68
C GLU A 43 -9.66 -7.46 7.67
N ASP A 44 -9.33 -7.37 6.38
CA ASP A 44 -10.06 -8.06 5.33
C ASP A 44 -9.98 -9.58 5.55
N GLN A 45 -11.12 -10.24 5.62
CA GLN A 45 -11.20 -11.68 5.91
C GLN A 45 -10.48 -12.54 4.87
N LYS A 46 -10.54 -12.14 3.59
CA LYS A 46 -9.86 -12.87 2.53
C LYS A 46 -8.34 -12.77 2.65
N ALA A 47 -7.85 -11.63 3.11
CA ALA A 47 -6.43 -11.45 3.42
C ALA A 47 -5.99 -12.37 4.58
N ASP A 48 -6.77 -12.47 5.64
CA ASP A 48 -6.51 -13.40 6.75
C ASP A 48 -6.46 -14.85 6.27
N GLU A 49 -7.43 -15.29 5.47
CA GLU A 49 -7.48 -16.65 4.89
C GLU A 49 -6.22 -16.96 4.05
N ILE A 50 -5.79 -16.01 3.22
CA ILE A 50 -4.59 -16.16 2.37
C ILE A 50 -3.34 -16.28 3.24
N ILE A 51 -3.21 -15.46 4.29
CA ILE A 51 -2.07 -15.50 5.23
C ILE A 51 -2.00 -16.87 5.93
N VAL A 52 -3.13 -17.37 6.44
CA VAL A 52 -3.22 -18.70 7.07
C VAL A 52 -2.86 -19.81 6.08
N THR A 53 -3.33 -19.70 4.84
CA THR A 53 -2.98 -20.65 3.77
C THR A 53 -1.49 -20.65 3.48
N ILE A 54 -0.86 -19.47 3.30
CA ILE A 54 0.59 -19.35 3.10
C ILE A 54 1.34 -20.03 4.25
N ARG A 55 0.95 -19.73 5.50
CA ARG A 55 1.56 -20.34 6.69
C ARG A 55 1.47 -21.87 6.65
N SER A 56 0.32 -22.44 6.28
CA SER A 56 0.12 -23.89 6.21
C SER A 56 0.98 -24.57 5.15
N MET A 57 1.33 -23.84 4.08
CA MET A 57 2.12 -24.35 2.96
C MET A 57 3.63 -24.37 3.23
N LEU A 58 4.13 -23.62 4.19
CA LEU A 58 5.59 -23.40 4.38
C LEU A 58 6.37 -24.71 4.54
N ARG A 59 5.86 -25.66 5.33
CA ARG A 59 6.54 -26.93 5.57
C ARG A 59 6.64 -27.79 4.31
N SER A 60 5.53 -27.93 3.58
CA SER A 60 5.47 -28.77 2.36
C SER A 60 6.36 -28.24 1.24
N PHE A 61 6.57 -26.93 1.17
CA PHE A 61 7.45 -26.29 0.20
C PHE A 61 8.86 -26.04 0.73
N LYS A 62 9.19 -26.52 1.95
CA LYS A 62 10.49 -26.36 2.62
C LYS A 62 10.93 -24.89 2.71
N ILE A 63 9.97 -23.97 2.88
CA ILE A 63 10.21 -22.56 3.09
C ILE A 63 10.39 -22.33 4.59
N ARG A 64 11.59 -21.89 4.99
CA ARG A 64 11.89 -21.54 6.38
C ARG A 64 11.44 -20.11 6.67
N VAL A 65 10.80 -19.92 7.81
CA VAL A 65 10.55 -18.57 8.36
C VAL A 65 11.88 -17.93 8.71
N PHE A 66 11.98 -16.63 8.50
CA PHE A 66 13.16 -15.88 8.89
C PHE A 66 13.14 -15.64 10.41
N ASP A 67 14.28 -15.84 11.01
CA ASP A 67 14.52 -15.59 12.42
C ASP A 67 15.41 -14.34 12.54
N GLU A 68 14.88 -13.28 13.14
CA GLU A 68 15.57 -11.99 13.28
C GLU A 68 16.79 -12.06 14.20
N ASP A 69 16.79 -13.00 15.18
CA ASP A 69 17.89 -13.12 16.14
C ASP A 69 19.10 -13.85 15.52
N THR A 70 18.83 -14.85 14.68
CA THR A 70 19.89 -15.65 14.05
C THR A 70 20.24 -15.21 12.62
N GLY A 71 19.36 -14.44 11.98
CA GLY A 71 19.50 -14.03 10.58
C GLY A 71 19.27 -15.16 9.56
N TYR A 72 18.74 -16.30 10.00
CA TYR A 72 18.49 -17.45 9.13
C TYR A 72 17.01 -17.58 8.76
N GLY A 73 16.78 -18.07 7.55
CA GLY A 73 15.44 -18.29 7.01
C GLY A 73 15.18 -17.47 5.77
N LEU A 74 13.96 -17.53 5.26
CA LEU A 74 13.57 -16.89 4.01
C LEU A 74 12.39 -15.93 4.17
N LEU A 75 11.23 -16.44 4.57
CA LEU A 75 9.99 -15.66 4.64
C LEU A 75 9.94 -14.84 5.92
N ARG A 76 9.89 -13.52 5.78
CA ARG A 76 9.80 -12.56 6.89
C ARG A 76 8.38 -12.09 7.12
N HIS A 77 7.75 -11.55 6.07
CA HIS A 77 6.44 -10.95 6.14
C HIS A 77 5.59 -11.33 4.93
N VAL A 78 4.29 -11.25 5.10
CA VAL A 78 3.33 -11.23 3.99
C VAL A 78 2.51 -9.96 4.11
N LEU A 79 2.43 -9.21 3.02
CA LEU A 79 1.56 -8.04 2.92
C LEU A 79 0.52 -8.33 1.85
N ILE A 80 -0.74 -8.11 2.18
CA ILE A 80 -1.85 -8.27 1.25
C ILE A 80 -2.56 -6.93 1.08
N ARG A 81 -2.87 -6.60 -0.16
CA ARG A 81 -3.72 -5.47 -0.50
C ARG A 81 -4.92 -5.98 -1.29
N ARG A 82 -6.07 -5.48 -0.96
CA ARG A 82 -7.30 -5.77 -1.68
C ARG A 82 -7.93 -4.48 -2.20
N GLY A 83 -8.28 -4.45 -3.49
CA GLY A 83 -9.14 -3.43 -4.04
C GLY A 83 -10.54 -3.60 -3.47
N PHE A 84 -11.04 -2.60 -2.76
CA PHE A 84 -12.34 -2.68 -2.09
C PHE A 84 -13.48 -2.80 -3.10
N THR A 85 -13.43 -2.00 -4.18
CA THR A 85 -14.45 -1.98 -5.23
C THR A 85 -14.20 -3.05 -6.28
N THR A 86 -12.95 -3.27 -6.67
CA THR A 86 -12.60 -4.20 -7.76
C THR A 86 -12.48 -5.66 -7.30
N GLY A 87 -12.22 -5.88 -6.02
CA GLY A 87 -11.92 -7.20 -5.48
C GLY A 87 -10.54 -7.75 -5.86
N GLU A 88 -9.71 -7.01 -6.63
CA GLU A 88 -8.35 -7.44 -6.99
C GLU A 88 -7.46 -7.61 -5.75
N ILE A 89 -6.64 -8.66 -5.72
CA ILE A 89 -5.77 -8.99 -4.59
C ILE A 89 -4.32 -9.04 -5.03
N LEU A 90 -3.47 -8.25 -4.35
CA LEU A 90 -2.02 -8.30 -4.41
C LEU A 90 -1.47 -8.99 -3.16
N VAL A 91 -0.69 -10.04 -3.37
CA VAL A 91 0.09 -10.73 -2.32
C VAL A 91 1.56 -10.37 -2.48
N VAL A 92 2.17 -9.84 -1.43
CA VAL A 92 3.60 -9.53 -1.37
C VAL A 92 4.27 -10.47 -0.38
N LEU A 93 5.17 -11.32 -0.87
CA LEU A 93 5.98 -12.21 -0.08
C LEU A 93 7.32 -11.53 0.21
N VAL A 94 7.53 -11.09 1.45
CA VAL A 94 8.79 -10.43 1.84
C VAL A 94 9.79 -11.49 2.27
N THR A 95 10.89 -11.60 1.54
CA THR A 95 11.91 -12.61 1.73
C THR A 95 13.27 -12.00 2.04
N ALA A 96 14.08 -12.67 2.88
CA ALA A 96 15.42 -12.22 3.24
C ALA A 96 16.41 -12.31 2.06
N SER A 97 16.14 -13.16 1.08
CA SER A 97 17.00 -13.35 -0.09
C SER A 97 16.19 -13.50 -1.38
N PRO A 98 16.82 -13.27 -2.55
CA PRO A 98 16.13 -13.43 -3.83
C PRO A 98 15.86 -14.90 -4.20
N VAL A 99 16.54 -15.84 -3.55
CA VAL A 99 16.41 -17.27 -3.84
C VAL A 99 15.18 -17.80 -3.12
N PHE A 100 14.14 -18.11 -3.90
CA PHE A 100 12.89 -18.67 -3.39
C PHE A 100 12.74 -20.11 -3.90
N PRO A 101 12.97 -21.14 -3.05
CA PRO A 101 12.86 -22.53 -3.45
C PRO A 101 11.46 -22.86 -3.95
N SER A 102 11.38 -23.61 -5.05
CA SER A 102 10.11 -24.08 -5.64
C SER A 102 9.05 -22.98 -5.89
N LYS A 103 9.49 -21.74 -6.12
CA LYS A 103 8.60 -20.56 -6.23
C LYS A 103 7.44 -20.76 -7.20
N ASN A 104 7.68 -21.37 -8.36
CA ASN A 104 6.64 -21.57 -9.37
C ASN A 104 5.55 -22.55 -8.87
N ASN A 105 5.95 -23.64 -8.23
CA ASN A 105 5.01 -24.60 -7.64
C ASN A 105 4.27 -24.00 -6.45
N PHE A 106 4.95 -23.20 -5.62
CA PHE A 106 4.34 -22.48 -4.51
C PHE A 106 3.26 -21.52 -5.00
N VAL A 107 3.59 -20.68 -5.99
CA VAL A 107 2.66 -19.72 -6.61
C VAL A 107 1.46 -20.45 -7.22
N LYS A 108 1.70 -21.55 -7.95
CA LYS A 108 0.64 -22.37 -8.53
C LYS A 108 -0.30 -22.92 -7.45
N ALA A 109 0.24 -23.55 -6.42
CA ALA A 109 -0.55 -24.15 -5.33
C ALA A 109 -1.31 -23.08 -4.51
N LEU A 110 -0.73 -21.90 -4.29
CA LEU A 110 -1.43 -20.82 -3.62
C LEU A 110 -2.62 -20.33 -4.44
N ARG A 111 -2.45 -20.16 -5.76
CA ARG A 111 -3.52 -19.76 -6.67
C ARG A 111 -4.60 -20.82 -6.88
N GLU A 112 -4.28 -22.09 -6.79
CA GLU A 112 -5.27 -23.17 -6.80
C GLU A 112 -6.20 -23.10 -5.58
N LYS A 113 -5.69 -22.67 -4.43
CA LYS A 113 -6.46 -22.45 -3.20
C LYS A 113 -7.20 -21.11 -3.17
N HIS A 114 -6.61 -20.09 -3.79
CA HIS A 114 -7.10 -18.71 -3.84
C HIS A 114 -7.04 -18.19 -5.28
N PRO A 115 -7.97 -18.62 -6.15
CA PRO A 115 -8.00 -18.22 -7.56
C PRO A 115 -8.29 -16.74 -7.77
N GLU A 116 -8.83 -16.05 -6.75
CA GLU A 116 -9.08 -14.62 -6.72
C GLU A 116 -7.80 -13.77 -6.61
N ILE A 117 -6.64 -14.34 -6.31
CA ILE A 117 -5.38 -13.61 -6.29
C ILE A 117 -5.04 -13.10 -7.69
N THR A 118 -4.98 -11.78 -7.83
CA THR A 118 -4.73 -11.10 -9.11
C THR A 118 -3.24 -11.06 -9.43
N THR A 119 -2.39 -10.86 -8.42
CA THR A 119 -0.94 -10.73 -8.62
C THR A 119 -0.15 -11.12 -7.36
N ILE A 120 1.04 -11.67 -7.56
CA ILE A 120 1.96 -12.06 -6.48
C ILE A 120 3.33 -11.45 -6.77
N VAL A 121 3.91 -10.80 -5.77
CA VAL A 121 5.22 -10.15 -5.82
C VAL A 121 6.10 -10.73 -4.73
N GLN A 122 7.36 -11.01 -5.05
CA GLN A 122 8.41 -11.22 -4.08
C GLN A 122 9.11 -9.89 -3.84
N ASN A 123 9.10 -9.39 -2.61
CA ASN A 123 9.90 -8.27 -2.16
C ASN A 123 11.11 -8.80 -1.39
N ILE A 124 12.30 -8.30 -1.72
CA ILE A 124 13.55 -8.77 -1.13
C ILE A 124 14.02 -7.76 -0.09
N ASN A 125 13.98 -8.18 1.17
CA ASN A 125 14.47 -7.39 2.31
C ASN A 125 15.42 -8.25 3.18
N GLY A 126 16.70 -8.20 2.87
CA GLY A 126 17.76 -8.85 3.65
C GLY A 126 18.37 -7.96 4.74
N ARG A 127 17.80 -6.76 4.98
CA ARG A 127 18.34 -5.79 5.95
C ARG A 127 17.81 -6.06 7.36
N SER A 128 18.64 -5.82 8.36
CA SER A 128 18.23 -5.77 9.77
C SER A 128 17.70 -4.38 10.11
N THR A 129 16.50 -4.05 9.62
CA THR A 129 15.84 -2.76 9.85
C THR A 129 14.37 -2.98 10.18
N SER A 130 13.73 -1.98 10.81
CA SER A 130 12.29 -1.97 11.06
C SER A 130 11.44 -1.83 9.79
N MET A 131 12.04 -1.53 8.65
CA MET A 131 11.33 -1.42 7.37
C MET A 131 10.91 -2.80 6.88
N VAL A 132 9.62 -2.96 6.61
CA VAL A 132 9.04 -4.23 6.13
C VAL A 132 9.48 -4.53 4.71
N LEU A 133 9.43 -3.54 3.81
CA LEU A 133 9.74 -3.71 2.39
C LEU A 133 11.17 -3.31 2.07
N GLY A 134 11.87 -4.16 1.34
CA GLY A 134 13.18 -3.88 0.75
C GLY A 134 13.05 -3.16 -0.60
N ASP A 135 14.19 -2.83 -1.24
CA ASP A 135 14.21 -2.01 -2.46
C ASP A 135 13.93 -2.79 -3.75
N LYS A 136 14.15 -4.10 -3.74
CA LYS A 136 14.05 -4.96 -4.93
C LYS A 136 12.78 -5.80 -4.89
N GLU A 137 12.11 -5.89 -6.04
CA GLU A 137 10.92 -6.70 -6.21
C GLU A 137 10.99 -7.53 -7.49
N HIS A 138 10.38 -8.72 -7.45
CA HIS A 138 10.15 -9.58 -8.60
C HIS A 138 8.68 -9.95 -8.68
N VAL A 139 8.07 -9.73 -9.81
CA VAL A 139 6.71 -10.21 -10.07
C VAL A 139 6.76 -11.71 -10.31
N LEU A 140 6.07 -12.46 -9.45
CA LEU A 140 5.97 -13.92 -9.57
C LEU A 140 4.74 -14.35 -10.37
N TYR A 141 3.68 -13.54 -10.32
CA TYR A 141 2.44 -13.75 -11.05
C TYR A 141 1.70 -12.43 -11.26
N GLY A 142 1.02 -12.28 -12.39
CA GLY A 142 0.19 -11.13 -12.70
C GLY A 142 0.97 -9.88 -13.09
N LYS A 143 0.39 -8.70 -12.81
CA LYS A 143 0.91 -7.40 -13.25
C LYS A 143 1.92 -6.76 -12.27
N GLY A 144 2.01 -7.25 -11.02
CA GLY A 144 2.79 -6.65 -9.95
C GLY A 144 2.09 -5.49 -9.23
N TYR A 145 0.83 -5.21 -9.56
CA TYR A 145 -0.02 -4.21 -8.93
C TYR A 145 -1.48 -4.60 -9.05
N ILE A 146 -2.32 -3.98 -8.27
CA ILE A 146 -3.78 -4.03 -8.39
C ILE A 146 -4.34 -2.66 -8.76
N GLU A 147 -5.60 -2.65 -9.14
CA GLU A 147 -6.37 -1.44 -9.35
C GLU A 147 -7.56 -1.41 -8.40
N ASP A 148 -7.88 -0.23 -7.91
CA ASP A 148 -9.10 -0.01 -7.15
C ASP A 148 -9.79 1.27 -7.60
N GLU A 149 -11.05 1.40 -7.28
CA GLU A 149 -11.84 2.59 -7.58
C GLU A 149 -12.14 3.37 -6.30
N LEU A 150 -11.92 4.68 -6.35
CA LEU A 150 -12.19 5.61 -5.26
C LEU A 150 -12.78 6.90 -5.83
N CYS A 151 -13.95 7.32 -5.34
CA CYS A 151 -14.67 8.50 -5.83
C CYS A 151 -14.84 8.50 -7.37
N GLY A 152 -15.06 7.33 -7.97
CA GLY A 152 -15.25 7.16 -9.41
C GLY A 152 -13.99 7.38 -10.26
N LEU A 153 -12.79 7.27 -9.68
CA LEU A 153 -11.50 7.23 -10.37
C LEU A 153 -10.79 5.92 -10.08
N ARG A 154 -10.08 5.39 -11.09
CA ARG A 154 -9.27 4.18 -10.94
C ARG A 154 -7.83 4.52 -10.56
N PHE A 155 -7.34 3.83 -9.54
CA PHE A 155 -5.99 3.99 -9.02
C PHE A 155 -5.21 2.69 -9.12
N ARG A 156 -3.99 2.78 -9.66
CA ARG A 156 -2.99 1.74 -9.60
C ARG A 156 -2.35 1.74 -8.22
N ILE A 157 -2.31 0.56 -7.59
CA ILE A 157 -1.78 0.36 -6.24
C ILE A 157 -0.72 -0.72 -6.29
N SER A 158 0.53 -0.34 -6.06
CA SER A 158 1.67 -1.26 -5.96
C SER A 158 1.90 -1.69 -4.50
N SER A 159 2.88 -2.57 -4.27
CA SER A 159 3.30 -3.00 -2.93
C SER A 159 3.66 -1.81 -2.03
N ARG A 160 4.28 -0.77 -2.59
CA ARG A 160 4.81 0.40 -1.88
C ARG A 160 3.89 1.60 -1.86
N SER A 161 2.85 1.63 -2.69
CA SER A 161 1.93 2.77 -2.73
C SER A 161 1.30 3.02 -1.37
N PHE A 162 1.27 4.26 -0.93
CA PHE A 162 0.35 4.64 0.13
C PHE A 162 -1.07 4.75 -0.46
N TYR A 163 -2.00 4.04 0.14
CA TYR A 163 -3.42 4.09 -0.18
C TYR A 163 -4.20 3.92 1.12
N GLN A 164 -5.20 4.72 1.34
CA GLN A 164 -5.97 4.73 2.58
C GLN A 164 -6.60 3.38 2.85
N ILE A 165 -6.48 2.90 4.10
CA ILE A 165 -6.84 1.53 4.47
C ILE A 165 -8.36 1.29 4.60
N ASN A 166 -9.15 2.34 4.73
CA ASN A 166 -10.61 2.30 4.82
C ASN A 166 -11.21 3.09 3.65
N SER A 167 -11.46 2.40 2.54
CA SER A 167 -11.94 3.05 1.30
C SER A 167 -13.26 3.79 1.51
N VAL A 168 -14.20 3.20 2.26
CA VAL A 168 -15.52 3.81 2.53
C VAL A 168 -15.40 5.14 3.31
N GLN A 169 -14.57 5.15 4.35
CA GLN A 169 -14.35 6.38 5.12
C GLN A 169 -13.50 7.39 4.35
N THR A 170 -12.61 6.93 3.49
CA THR A 170 -11.80 7.80 2.64
C THR A 170 -12.68 8.57 1.64
N GLU A 171 -13.66 7.90 1.03
CA GLU A 171 -14.61 8.60 0.14
C GLU A 171 -15.40 9.69 0.86
N LYS A 172 -15.87 9.41 2.09
CA LYS A 172 -16.55 10.42 2.92
C LYS A 172 -15.62 11.57 3.29
N LEU A 173 -14.38 11.27 3.70
CA LEU A 173 -13.39 12.28 4.05
C LEU A 173 -13.07 13.16 2.85
N TYR A 174 -12.83 12.56 1.68
CA TYR A 174 -12.51 13.30 0.46
C TYR A 174 -13.70 14.08 -0.06
N GLY A 175 -14.92 13.51 0.01
CA GLY A 175 -16.15 14.24 -0.29
C GLY A 175 -16.32 15.48 0.58
N LYS A 176 -16.06 15.37 1.89
CA LYS A 176 -16.11 16.51 2.81
C LYS A 176 -15.02 17.53 2.53
N ALA A 177 -13.81 17.09 2.18
CA ALA A 177 -12.73 17.98 1.78
C ALA A 177 -13.08 18.77 0.50
N MET A 178 -13.68 18.13 -0.50
CA MET A 178 -14.15 18.81 -1.73
C MET A 178 -15.27 19.82 -1.44
N GLU A 179 -16.23 19.46 -0.58
CA GLU A 179 -17.28 20.38 -0.15
C GLU A 179 -16.70 21.64 0.51
N LEU A 180 -15.75 21.47 1.46
CA LEU A 180 -15.12 22.59 2.17
C LEU A 180 -14.21 23.43 1.25
N ALA A 181 -13.60 22.82 0.25
CA ALA A 181 -12.76 23.51 -0.71
C ALA A 181 -13.57 24.44 -1.63
N GLY A 182 -14.85 24.16 -1.85
CA GLY A 182 -15.76 25.02 -2.63
C GLY A 182 -15.30 25.27 -4.06
N LEU A 183 -14.68 24.26 -4.71
CA LEU A 183 -14.06 24.40 -6.05
C LEU A 183 -15.09 24.72 -7.12
N THR A 184 -14.77 25.70 -7.97
CA THR A 184 -15.67 26.21 -9.05
C THR A 184 -15.15 25.92 -10.45
N GLY A 185 -13.99 25.26 -10.59
CA GLY A 185 -13.33 24.94 -11.85
C GLY A 185 -12.25 25.94 -12.27
N LYS A 186 -11.96 26.93 -11.43
CA LYS A 186 -10.93 27.97 -11.73
C LYS A 186 -9.71 27.89 -10.85
N GLU A 187 -9.84 27.28 -9.68
CA GLU A 187 -8.87 27.27 -8.61
C GLU A 187 -7.63 26.45 -9.00
N THR A 188 -6.48 26.91 -8.50
CA THR A 188 -5.25 26.14 -8.41
C THR A 188 -5.22 25.42 -7.06
N VAL A 189 -5.25 24.10 -7.11
CA VAL A 189 -5.17 23.21 -5.93
C VAL A 189 -3.76 22.67 -5.78
N LEU A 190 -3.20 22.77 -4.58
CA LEU A 190 -1.94 22.12 -4.19
C LEU A 190 -2.25 20.90 -3.30
N ASP A 191 -1.82 19.72 -3.72
CA ASP A 191 -1.80 18.49 -2.93
C ASP A 191 -0.38 18.28 -2.42
N ALA A 192 -0.12 18.67 -1.17
CA ALA A 192 1.23 18.87 -0.65
C ALA A 192 1.98 17.58 -0.27
N TYR A 193 1.27 16.47 -0.12
CA TYR A 193 1.82 15.12 0.14
C TYR A 193 1.01 14.11 -0.66
N CYS A 194 1.07 14.24 -1.98
CA CYS A 194 0.07 13.66 -2.87
C CYS A 194 0.11 12.12 -2.97
N GLY A 195 1.22 11.47 -2.57
CA GLY A 195 1.37 10.03 -2.74
C GLY A 195 1.15 9.62 -4.19
N ILE A 196 0.24 8.67 -4.42
CA ILE A 196 -0.16 8.23 -5.76
C ILE A 196 -1.23 9.15 -6.41
N GLY A 197 -1.45 10.33 -5.85
CA GLY A 197 -2.30 11.39 -6.40
C GLY A 197 -3.79 11.26 -6.06
N THR A 198 -4.18 10.53 -5.01
CA THR A 198 -5.60 10.21 -4.78
C THR A 198 -6.47 11.46 -4.61
N ILE A 199 -6.18 12.32 -3.63
CA ILE A 199 -7.03 13.48 -3.34
C ILE A 199 -6.91 14.57 -4.43
N GLY A 200 -5.68 14.79 -4.93
CA GLY A 200 -5.46 15.77 -6.00
C GLY A 200 -6.18 15.42 -7.30
N LEU A 201 -6.14 14.14 -7.72
CA LEU A 201 -6.86 13.69 -8.92
C LEU A 201 -8.38 13.74 -8.75
N ILE A 202 -8.90 13.48 -7.55
CA ILE A 202 -10.33 13.66 -7.29
C ILE A 202 -10.68 15.14 -7.36
N ALA A 203 -9.87 16.03 -6.78
CA ALA A 203 -10.07 17.48 -6.87
C ALA A 203 -10.00 18.01 -8.31
N SER A 204 -9.21 17.38 -9.19
CA SER A 204 -9.04 17.84 -10.58
C SER A 204 -10.33 17.87 -11.40
N LYS A 205 -11.36 17.12 -10.98
CA LYS A 205 -12.69 17.14 -11.60
C LYS A 205 -13.41 18.50 -11.42
N HIS A 206 -13.02 19.25 -10.40
CA HIS A 206 -13.68 20.49 -9.98
C HIS A 206 -12.70 21.68 -9.88
N ALA A 207 -11.44 21.49 -10.17
CA ALA A 207 -10.39 22.53 -10.13
C ALA A 207 -9.95 22.93 -11.54
N GLY A 208 -9.45 24.14 -11.69
CA GLY A 208 -8.81 24.60 -12.93
C GLY A 208 -7.45 23.92 -13.15
N LYS A 209 -6.66 23.80 -12.08
CA LYS A 209 -5.34 23.18 -12.09
C LYS A 209 -5.05 22.45 -10.76
N VAL A 210 -4.37 21.33 -10.85
CA VAL A 210 -3.86 20.60 -9.66
C VAL A 210 -2.36 20.46 -9.75
N ILE A 211 -1.69 20.72 -8.64
CA ILE A 211 -0.25 20.53 -8.44
C ILE A 211 -0.09 19.51 -7.31
N GLY A 212 0.45 18.34 -7.61
CA GLY A 212 0.79 17.34 -6.61
C GLY A 212 2.29 17.36 -6.31
N VAL A 213 2.65 17.32 -5.03
CA VAL A 213 4.06 17.26 -4.58
C VAL A 213 4.25 16.06 -3.68
N GLU A 214 5.25 15.26 -3.96
CA GLU A 214 5.58 14.03 -3.22
C GLU A 214 7.09 13.81 -3.24
N LEU A 215 7.65 13.36 -2.13
CA LEU A 215 9.09 13.11 -2.00
C LEU A 215 9.49 11.78 -2.68
N ASN A 216 8.61 10.80 -2.69
CA ASN A 216 8.87 9.47 -3.24
C ASN A 216 8.66 9.45 -4.76
N GLN A 217 9.74 9.26 -5.51
CA GLN A 217 9.72 9.23 -6.98
C GLN A 217 8.81 8.12 -7.57
N ASP A 218 8.71 6.98 -6.91
CA ASP A 218 7.86 5.89 -7.39
C ASP A 218 6.37 6.24 -7.22
N ALA A 219 6.01 6.91 -6.12
CA ALA A 219 4.65 7.40 -5.90
C ALA A 219 4.29 8.49 -6.93
N VAL A 220 5.23 9.39 -7.26
CA VAL A 220 5.04 10.40 -8.33
C VAL A 220 4.78 9.73 -9.68
N ARG A 221 5.54 8.68 -10.03
CA ARG A 221 5.30 7.92 -11.26
C ARG A 221 3.90 7.28 -11.28
N ASP A 222 3.48 6.71 -10.15
CA ASP A 222 2.14 6.12 -10.01
C ASP A 222 1.06 7.22 -10.13
N ALA A 223 1.26 8.41 -9.55
CA ALA A 223 0.34 9.55 -9.68
C ALA A 223 0.17 9.99 -11.15
N VAL A 224 1.27 10.10 -11.91
CA VAL A 224 1.24 10.41 -13.35
C VAL A 224 0.50 9.33 -14.13
N GLN A 225 0.73 8.04 -13.81
CA GLN A 225 0.02 6.94 -14.46
C GLN A 225 -1.49 6.96 -14.14
N ASN A 226 -1.85 7.27 -12.89
CA ASN A 226 -3.22 7.41 -12.46
C ASN A 226 -3.94 8.57 -13.15
N ALA A 227 -3.27 9.73 -13.33
CA ALA A 227 -3.80 10.83 -14.13
C ALA A 227 -4.10 10.40 -15.56
N LYS A 228 -3.13 9.78 -16.24
CA LYS A 228 -3.29 9.27 -17.61
C LYS A 228 -4.43 8.27 -17.73
N LYS A 229 -4.50 7.32 -16.80
CA LYS A 229 -5.53 6.27 -16.77
C LYS A 229 -6.95 6.85 -16.69
N ASN A 230 -7.11 7.94 -15.97
CA ASN A 230 -8.39 8.62 -15.78
C ASN A 230 -8.63 9.76 -16.79
N GLY A 231 -7.76 9.95 -17.78
CA GLY A 231 -7.89 11.02 -18.79
C GLY A 231 -7.75 12.44 -18.21
N ILE A 232 -7.08 12.58 -17.05
CA ILE A 232 -6.91 13.87 -16.36
C ILE A 232 -5.70 14.58 -16.95
N THR A 233 -5.90 15.78 -17.47
CA THR A 233 -4.89 16.59 -18.15
C THR A 233 -4.50 17.87 -17.41
N ASN A 234 -5.29 18.29 -16.41
CA ASN A 234 -5.08 19.49 -15.60
C ASN A 234 -4.33 19.25 -14.29
N ALA A 235 -3.72 18.07 -14.11
CA ALA A 235 -2.90 17.73 -12.94
C ALA A 235 -1.43 17.55 -13.33
N GLN A 236 -0.53 18.12 -12.53
CA GLN A 236 0.92 18.00 -12.66
C GLN A 236 1.51 17.50 -11.34
N PHE A 237 2.51 16.62 -11.41
CA PHE A 237 3.13 16.02 -10.24
C PHE A 237 4.63 16.27 -10.21
N PHE A 238 5.16 16.63 -9.04
CA PHE A 238 6.56 16.96 -8.81
C PHE A 238 7.16 16.11 -7.70
N CYS A 239 8.33 15.54 -7.97
CA CYS A 239 9.13 14.87 -6.95
C CYS A 239 9.96 15.93 -6.21
N ASN A 240 9.48 16.36 -5.05
CA ASN A 240 10.14 17.37 -4.22
C ASN A 240 9.66 17.26 -2.76
N ASP A 241 10.42 17.89 -1.87
CA ASP A 241 9.94 18.21 -0.52
C ASP A 241 8.84 19.26 -0.60
N ALA A 242 7.71 19.02 0.06
CA ALA A 242 6.54 19.90 -0.03
C ALA A 242 6.81 21.31 0.54
N GLY A 243 7.55 21.42 1.66
CA GLY A 243 7.89 22.70 2.26
C GLY A 243 8.80 23.53 1.36
N ARG A 244 9.82 22.90 0.78
CA ARG A 244 10.72 23.57 -0.19
C ARG A 244 9.96 23.98 -1.46
N PHE A 245 9.08 23.13 -1.95
CA PHE A 245 8.27 23.43 -3.14
C PHE A 245 7.39 24.67 -2.90
N MET A 246 6.65 24.70 -1.77
CA MET A 246 5.81 25.86 -1.39
C MET A 246 6.63 27.14 -1.23
N SER A 247 7.82 27.05 -0.60
CA SER A 247 8.73 28.20 -0.45
C SER A 247 9.19 28.73 -1.81
N HIS A 248 9.49 27.86 -2.77
CA HIS A 248 9.86 28.27 -4.13
C HIS A 248 8.68 28.87 -4.90
N MET A 249 7.46 28.36 -4.74
CA MET A 249 6.26 28.98 -5.31
C MET A 249 6.09 30.42 -4.79
N ALA A 250 6.15 30.59 -3.45
CA ALA A 250 6.01 31.89 -2.82
C ALA A 250 7.09 32.88 -3.31
N ALA A 251 8.35 32.44 -3.43
CA ALA A 251 9.44 33.27 -3.92
C ALA A 251 9.26 33.77 -5.37
N ARG A 252 8.44 33.02 -6.17
CA ARG A 252 8.08 33.38 -7.55
C ARG A 252 6.79 34.19 -7.65
N GLY A 253 6.14 34.47 -6.52
CA GLY A 253 4.83 35.11 -6.47
C GLY A 253 3.69 34.20 -6.94
N GLU A 254 3.92 32.87 -6.96
CA GLU A 254 2.89 31.89 -7.29
C GLU A 254 2.14 31.52 -6.01
N SER A 255 0.82 31.27 -6.12
CA SER A 255 -0.04 30.86 -5.02
C SER A 255 -0.95 29.73 -5.43
N ALA A 256 -1.45 28.99 -4.46
CA ALA A 256 -2.57 28.06 -4.62
C ALA A 256 -3.78 28.64 -3.89
N ASP A 257 -4.97 28.45 -4.49
CA ASP A 257 -6.23 28.89 -3.90
C ASP A 257 -6.66 27.92 -2.80
N VAL A 258 -6.35 26.63 -2.95
CA VAL A 258 -6.64 25.57 -1.98
C VAL A 258 -5.42 24.67 -1.80
N VAL A 259 -5.12 24.33 -0.56
CA VAL A 259 -4.05 23.40 -0.21
C VAL A 259 -4.63 22.21 0.54
N PHE A 260 -4.42 21.00 0.03
CA PHE A 260 -4.64 19.77 0.77
C PHE A 260 -3.34 19.30 1.41
N MET A 261 -3.39 19.07 2.72
CA MET A 261 -2.25 18.57 3.50
C MET A 261 -2.72 17.34 4.30
N LEU A 262 -2.60 16.17 3.72
CA LEU A 262 -2.95 14.91 4.37
C LEU A 262 -1.67 14.13 4.68
N SER A 263 -1.06 14.41 5.83
CA SER A 263 0.16 13.77 6.29
C SER A 263 0.02 13.28 7.72
N LEU A 264 0.49 12.06 7.99
CA LEU A 264 0.51 11.49 9.33
C LEU A 264 1.67 12.03 10.21
N ILE A 265 2.66 12.69 9.60
CA ILE A 265 3.87 13.15 10.29
C ILE A 265 3.58 14.41 11.15
N HIS A 266 2.56 15.18 10.81
CA HIS A 266 2.24 16.45 11.45
C HIS A 266 1.18 16.37 12.56
N ILE A 267 0.78 15.17 12.97
CA ILE A 267 -0.20 14.99 14.06
C ILE A 267 0.47 14.92 15.44
N SER A 268 1.80 14.87 15.49
CA SER A 268 2.59 14.67 16.72
C SER A 268 3.31 15.91 17.25
N GLU A 269 2.99 17.11 16.76
CA GLU A 269 3.53 18.37 17.32
C GLU A 269 2.42 19.27 17.84
#